data_3e3d7d33f423f1574b7ae5b39018330e
#
_entry.id   3e3d7d33f423f1574b7ae5b39018330e
#
_cell.length_a   1.000
_cell.length_b   1.000
_cell.length_c   1.000
_cell.angle_alpha   90.00
_cell.angle_beta   90.00
_cell.angle_gamma   90.00
#
_symmetry.space_group_name_H-M   'P 1'
#
loop_
_entity.id
_entity.type
_entity.pdbx_description
1 polymer ?
#
loop_
_entity_poly.entity_id
_entity_poly.type
_entity_poly.pdbx_seq_one_letter_code
_entity_poly.pdbx_strand_id
1 'polypeptide(L)'
;MKASIIISALAAAASGLKEQRHAADWDLSQPMNGVTFERVKAVSMAKPDRPTPRFSRLKHVGGKRGKHGTVSALGRALRATPGTVKQSFQNISSVGAYATQYAIQCGWDGKLVWLLFDTGSSDTWAAKSDFECIDSVGNTHDQAACGFGTALIDDFGQGAVDELHFFLKYGSGEKISGPMGYSDLSCGGVSVSKQQVGLANSTYWRGNNATVGILGLAYPSITSAYYGAIGDEASWNSITYTPFLTNAIIQGGLDPVFSVALSKNSSDGVLAWGGLPPIDWVRGDNASTDLIVANLIEQAETAWKYSFYTIIPDGVRWGQTTDTTRYPFIVDTGTTMMYLPPPLAEAIAMSFQPRAVYLYQWGMYFAPCNSIPPSFAITISGVDFWVNPADMIYRDLVDPLTGYCAIAVASGGQGPYILGDAFLQNVVAVFDVGAAEMRFYSR
;
A
#
# COMPACT_ATOMS: atom_id res chain seq x y z
N MET A 1 7.41 11.59 14.62
CA MET A 1 7.30 12.91 13.97
C MET A 1 7.32 12.86 12.44
N LYS A 2 7.97 11.91 11.77
CA LYS A 2 8.00 11.84 10.28
C LYS A 2 6.66 11.50 9.62
N ALA A 3 5.81 10.69 10.21
CA ALA A 3 4.50 10.36 9.65
C ALA A 3 3.45 11.46 9.85
N SER A 4 3.59 12.34 10.85
CA SER A 4 2.66 13.45 11.07
C SER A 4 2.89 14.66 10.17
N ILE A 5 4.06 14.78 9.54
CA ILE A 5 4.42 15.92 8.68
C ILE A 5 3.92 15.70 7.25
N ILE A 6 3.65 14.46 6.85
CA ILE A 6 3.18 14.11 5.49
C ILE A 6 1.82 14.76 5.17
N ILE A 7 1.01 15.07 6.15
CA ILE A 7 -0.35 15.59 5.94
C ILE A 7 -0.38 17.11 5.63
N SER A 8 0.71 17.85 5.93
CA SER A 8 0.66 19.33 5.88
C SER A 8 1.18 19.98 4.59
N ALA A 9 1.85 19.26 3.72
CA ALA A 9 2.62 19.86 2.63
C ALA A 9 1.92 19.98 1.26
N LEU A 10 0.76 19.35 1.06
CA LEU A 10 0.17 19.19 -0.28
C LEU A 10 -1.02 20.11 -0.61
N ALA A 11 -1.36 21.08 0.24
CA ALA A 11 -2.56 21.90 0.07
C ALA A 11 -2.50 23.08 -0.88
N ALA A 12 -1.36 23.46 -1.36
CA ALA A 12 -1.21 24.80 -1.92
C ALA A 12 -1.55 24.94 -3.40
N ALA A 13 -1.95 23.88 -4.14
CA ALA A 13 -1.89 24.08 -5.57
C ALA A 13 -2.81 23.23 -6.46
N ALA A 14 -4.07 23.18 -6.17
CA ALA A 14 -5.08 22.58 -7.08
C ALA A 14 -5.57 23.54 -8.18
N SER A 15 -4.81 24.56 -8.55
CA SER A 15 -5.22 25.50 -9.60
C SER A 15 -4.19 25.62 -10.71
N GLY A 16 -4.44 24.94 -11.82
CA GLY A 16 -3.94 25.38 -13.11
C GLY A 16 -2.88 24.55 -13.78
N LEU A 17 -3.20 23.32 -14.19
CA LEU A 17 -2.49 22.69 -15.30
C LEU A 17 -3.49 22.28 -16.39
N LYS A 18 -3.56 23.11 -17.42
CA LYS A 18 -4.21 22.76 -18.69
C LYS A 18 -3.12 22.24 -19.60
N GLU A 19 -3.02 20.94 -19.75
CA GLU A 19 -2.53 20.28 -20.97
C GLU A 19 -2.49 18.77 -20.78
N GLN A 20 -3.08 18.05 -21.70
CA GLN A 20 -3.05 16.59 -21.76
C GLN A 20 -1.69 16.13 -22.25
N ARG A 21 -0.77 15.80 -21.37
CA ARG A 21 0.47 15.10 -21.72
C ARG A 21 0.47 13.74 -21.03
N HIS A 22 0.92 12.71 -21.72
CA HIS A 22 1.21 11.41 -21.11
C HIS A 22 2.27 11.58 -20.01
N ALA A 23 2.22 10.79 -18.94
CA ALA A 23 3.21 10.82 -17.87
C ALA A 23 4.66 10.68 -18.41
N ALA A 24 4.83 10.02 -19.58
CA ALA A 24 6.08 9.91 -20.30
C ALA A 24 6.62 11.24 -20.85
N ASP A 25 5.72 12.19 -21.11
CA ASP A 25 6.05 13.48 -21.75
C ASP A 25 6.16 14.63 -20.72
N TRP A 26 6.07 14.29 -19.44
CA TRP A 26 6.12 15.28 -18.38
C TRP A 26 7.57 15.63 -18.03
N ASP A 27 7.83 16.91 -17.98
CA ASP A 27 9.04 17.41 -17.32
C ASP A 27 8.84 17.37 -15.80
N LEU A 28 9.23 16.26 -15.22
CA LEU A 28 9.15 16.06 -13.76
C LEU A 28 10.17 16.90 -12.98
N SER A 29 11.05 17.65 -13.66
CA SER A 29 11.95 18.61 -13.01
C SER A 29 11.22 19.85 -12.50
N GLN A 30 10.00 20.10 -13.00
CA GLN A 30 9.17 21.22 -12.54
C GLN A 30 8.25 20.80 -11.40
N PRO A 31 8.17 21.61 -10.33
CA PRO A 31 7.24 21.31 -9.23
C PRO A 31 5.79 21.32 -9.73
N MET A 32 5.07 20.26 -9.43
CA MET A 32 3.61 20.23 -9.57
C MET A 32 2.98 20.53 -8.21
N ASN A 33 2.23 21.60 -8.13
CA ASN A 33 1.54 21.95 -6.89
C ASN A 33 2.49 22.03 -5.66
N GLY A 34 3.72 22.50 -5.85
CA GLY A 34 4.72 22.55 -4.79
C GLY A 34 5.39 21.20 -4.50
N VAL A 35 4.97 20.13 -5.15
CA VAL A 35 5.57 18.80 -5.04
C VAL A 35 6.48 18.55 -6.23
N THR A 36 7.70 18.15 -5.95
CA THR A 36 8.67 17.76 -6.98
C THR A 36 8.64 16.25 -7.19
N PHE A 37 8.78 15.82 -8.44
CA PHE A 37 8.72 14.41 -8.84
C PHE A 37 9.95 14.01 -9.62
N GLU A 38 10.33 12.75 -9.49
CA GLU A 38 11.31 12.09 -10.35
C GLU A 38 10.76 10.72 -10.75
N ARG A 39 11.07 10.28 -11.97
CA ARG A 39 10.74 8.91 -12.38
C ARG A 39 11.57 7.93 -11.57
N VAL A 40 10.94 6.89 -11.08
CA VAL A 40 11.65 5.77 -10.49
C VAL A 40 12.54 5.16 -11.58
N LYS A 41 13.85 5.16 -11.36
CA LYS A 41 14.78 4.44 -12.22
C LYS A 41 14.68 2.95 -11.88
N ALA A 42 14.62 2.11 -12.90
CA ALA A 42 14.75 0.68 -12.70
C ALA A 42 16.04 0.40 -11.91
N VAL A 43 15.89 -0.10 -10.70
CA VAL A 43 17.04 -0.40 -9.85
C VAL A 43 17.59 -1.75 -10.29
N SER A 44 18.81 -1.77 -10.84
CA SER A 44 19.57 -3.00 -10.95
C SER A 44 20.03 -3.39 -9.57
N MET A 45 19.20 -4.14 -8.84
CA MET A 45 19.66 -4.75 -7.59
C MET A 45 20.71 -5.80 -7.95
N ALA A 46 21.91 -5.70 -7.36
CA ALA A 46 22.97 -6.66 -7.57
C ALA A 46 22.46 -8.04 -7.20
N LYS A 47 22.37 -8.93 -8.18
CA LYS A 47 22.02 -10.32 -7.92
C LYS A 47 23.21 -10.99 -7.23
N PRO A 48 22.99 -11.74 -6.13
CA PRO A 48 24.03 -12.62 -5.64
C PRO A 48 24.38 -13.66 -6.71
N ASP A 49 25.67 -14.04 -6.80
CA ASP A 49 26.22 -15.01 -7.75
C ASP A 49 25.71 -16.46 -7.51
N ARG A 50 24.42 -16.68 -7.42
CA ARG A 50 23.81 -18.00 -7.38
C ARG A 50 23.09 -18.29 -8.68
N PRO A 51 23.18 -19.52 -9.22
CA PRO A 51 22.43 -19.87 -10.41
C PRO A 51 20.94 -19.75 -10.09
N THR A 52 20.36 -18.65 -10.50
CA THR A 52 18.92 -18.45 -10.45
C THR A 52 18.23 -19.42 -11.40
N PRO A 53 17.11 -20.06 -10.99
CA PRO A 53 16.24 -20.72 -11.96
C PRO A 53 15.96 -19.69 -13.07
N ARG A 54 16.09 -20.11 -14.32
CA ARG A 54 15.93 -19.24 -15.49
C ARG A 54 14.51 -18.70 -15.56
N PHE A 55 14.28 -17.59 -14.92
CA PHE A 55 13.11 -16.77 -15.19
C PHE A 55 13.39 -15.94 -16.43
N SER A 56 12.53 -16.01 -17.42
CA SER A 56 12.57 -15.04 -18.49
C SER A 56 12.33 -13.68 -17.87
N ARG A 57 13.37 -12.86 -17.79
CA ARG A 57 13.20 -11.44 -17.48
C ARG A 57 12.04 -10.96 -18.34
N LEU A 58 11.06 -10.31 -17.73
CA LEU A 58 10.16 -9.44 -18.46
C LEU A 58 11.06 -8.36 -19.08
N LYS A 59 11.57 -8.61 -20.28
CA LYS A 59 12.26 -7.58 -21.03
C LYS A 59 11.21 -6.53 -21.32
N HIS A 60 11.46 -5.31 -20.86
CA HIS A 60 10.83 -4.15 -21.46
C HIS A 60 11.14 -4.24 -22.95
N VAL A 61 10.21 -4.76 -23.71
CA VAL A 61 10.28 -4.70 -25.16
C VAL A 61 9.88 -3.27 -25.49
N GLY A 62 10.86 -2.43 -25.71
CA GLY A 62 10.68 -1.08 -26.22
C GLY A 62 10.01 -1.15 -27.60
N GLY A 63 8.74 -1.46 -27.60
CA GLY A 63 7.84 -1.32 -28.73
C GLY A 63 7.02 -0.07 -28.50
N LYS A 64 6.79 0.69 -29.57
CA LYS A 64 5.82 1.79 -29.56
C LYS A 64 4.60 1.36 -28.74
N ARG A 65 4.27 2.13 -27.70
CA ARG A 65 3.12 1.94 -26.80
C ARG A 65 1.86 1.63 -27.60
N GLY A 66 1.60 0.37 -27.85
CA GLY A 66 0.38 -0.12 -28.46
C GLY A 66 -0.42 -0.83 -27.40
N LYS A 67 -1.69 -0.51 -27.30
CA LYS A 67 -2.67 -1.01 -26.31
C LYS A 67 -2.70 -2.53 -26.08
N HIS A 68 -1.90 -3.32 -26.77
CA HIS A 68 -1.94 -4.78 -26.75
C HIS A 68 -0.58 -5.49 -26.58
N GLY A 69 0.55 -4.77 -26.49
CA GLY A 69 1.88 -5.39 -26.53
C GLY A 69 2.29 -6.10 -25.24
N THR A 70 1.97 -5.52 -24.10
CA THR A 70 2.49 -5.95 -22.80
C THR A 70 1.82 -7.23 -22.29
N VAL A 71 0.51 -7.34 -22.44
CA VAL A 71 -0.24 -8.55 -22.00
C VAL A 71 0.14 -9.78 -22.82
N SER A 72 0.34 -9.62 -24.11
CA SER A 72 0.70 -10.76 -24.97
C SER A 72 2.11 -11.27 -24.70
N ALA A 73 3.03 -10.40 -24.28
CA ALA A 73 4.39 -10.79 -23.90
C ALA A 73 4.40 -11.48 -22.51
N LEU A 74 3.72 -10.90 -21.54
CA LEU A 74 3.58 -11.47 -20.20
C LEU A 74 2.75 -12.77 -20.22
N GLY A 75 1.62 -12.78 -20.91
CA GLY A 75 0.80 -13.98 -21.10
C GLY A 75 1.51 -15.08 -21.92
N ARG A 76 2.45 -14.73 -22.79
CA ARG A 76 3.31 -15.70 -23.49
C ARG A 76 4.44 -16.21 -22.60
N ALA A 77 5.07 -15.34 -21.80
CA ALA A 77 6.09 -15.74 -20.84
C ALA A 77 5.51 -16.71 -19.80
N LEU A 78 4.29 -16.44 -19.30
CA LEU A 78 3.58 -17.30 -18.34
C LEU A 78 3.11 -18.63 -18.98
N ARG A 79 2.77 -18.65 -20.27
CA ARG A 79 2.36 -19.86 -21.02
C ARG A 79 3.53 -20.69 -21.55
N ALA A 80 4.67 -20.05 -21.82
CA ALA A 80 5.79 -20.72 -22.47
C ALA A 80 6.59 -21.63 -21.53
N THR A 81 6.39 -21.56 -20.22
CA THR A 81 7.13 -22.36 -19.24
C THR A 81 6.24 -22.81 -18.09
N PRO A 82 5.23 -23.69 -18.33
CA PRO A 82 4.49 -24.31 -17.24
C PRO A 82 5.47 -25.19 -16.44
N GLY A 83 5.67 -24.89 -15.19
CA GLY A 83 6.45 -25.73 -14.26
C GLY A 83 7.85 -25.23 -13.90
N THR A 84 8.36 -24.15 -14.52
CA THR A 84 9.68 -23.60 -14.18
C THR A 84 9.62 -22.29 -13.38
N VAL A 85 8.44 -21.67 -13.28
CA VAL A 85 8.20 -20.53 -12.42
C VAL A 85 7.80 -21.06 -11.05
N LYS A 86 8.68 -20.97 -10.07
CA LYS A 86 8.26 -21.05 -8.67
C LYS A 86 7.50 -19.79 -8.34
N GLN A 87 6.29 -19.67 -8.86
CA GLN A 87 5.34 -18.70 -8.41
C GLN A 87 4.82 -19.21 -7.08
N SER A 88 5.08 -18.44 -6.06
CA SER A 88 4.50 -18.67 -4.76
C SER A 88 3.21 -17.83 -4.70
N PHE A 89 2.11 -18.50 -4.45
CA PHE A 89 0.81 -17.84 -4.22
C PHE A 89 0.46 -18.01 -2.76
N GLN A 90 -0.05 -16.94 -2.18
CA GLN A 90 -0.66 -17.00 -0.87
C GLN A 90 -2.04 -16.40 -0.94
N ASN A 91 -3.01 -17.08 -0.31
CA ASN A 91 -4.33 -16.51 -0.11
C ASN A 91 -4.21 -15.34 0.87
N ILE A 92 -4.78 -14.20 0.49
CA ILE A 92 -4.91 -13.04 1.33
C ILE A 92 -6.30 -13.09 1.95
N SER A 93 -6.35 -13.13 3.27
CA SER A 93 -7.62 -13.14 4.00
C SER A 93 -8.07 -11.73 4.31
N SER A 94 -9.33 -11.41 3.99
CA SER A 94 -9.97 -10.20 4.48
C SER A 94 -10.19 -10.32 5.98
N VAL A 95 -9.80 -9.29 6.72
CA VAL A 95 -9.94 -9.20 8.17
C VAL A 95 -10.54 -7.86 8.56
N GLY A 96 -11.02 -7.77 9.82
CA GLY A 96 -11.71 -6.60 10.31
C GLY A 96 -13.23 -6.63 10.05
N ALA A 97 -13.96 -5.78 10.76
CA ALA A 97 -15.44 -5.79 10.79
C ALA A 97 -16.07 -5.49 9.42
N TYR A 98 -15.33 -4.89 8.49
CA TYR A 98 -15.87 -4.35 7.24
C TYR A 98 -15.15 -4.86 5.99
N ALA A 99 -14.37 -5.94 6.10
CA ALA A 99 -13.50 -6.42 5.02
C ALA A 99 -12.58 -5.29 4.46
N THR A 100 -12.02 -4.53 5.37
CA THR A 100 -11.29 -3.30 5.09
C THR A 100 -9.79 -3.43 5.28
N GLN A 101 -9.32 -4.60 5.64
CA GLN A 101 -7.92 -4.92 5.85
C GLN A 101 -7.62 -6.29 5.27
N TYR A 102 -6.41 -6.49 4.81
CA TYR A 102 -5.95 -7.74 4.24
C TYR A 102 -4.74 -8.26 5.00
N ALA A 103 -4.76 -9.56 5.27
CA ALA A 103 -3.71 -10.21 6.03
C ALA A 103 -3.18 -11.44 5.32
N ILE A 104 -1.93 -11.75 5.57
CA ILE A 104 -1.27 -12.97 5.13
C ILE A 104 -0.71 -13.74 6.32
N GLN A 105 -0.62 -15.05 6.18
CA GLN A 105 0.03 -15.87 7.17
C GLN A 105 1.52 -15.96 6.89
N CYS A 106 2.34 -15.61 7.86
CA CYS A 106 3.78 -15.67 7.80
C CYS A 106 4.33 -16.61 8.85
N GLY A 107 5.46 -17.25 8.58
CA GLY A 107 6.31 -17.86 9.59
C GLY A 107 7.24 -16.79 10.15
N TRP A 108 7.28 -16.66 11.48
CA TRP A 108 8.17 -15.79 12.22
C TRP A 108 8.96 -16.68 13.19
N ASP A 109 10.24 -16.90 12.91
CA ASP A 109 11.09 -17.87 13.63
C ASP A 109 10.42 -19.25 13.80
N GLY A 110 9.68 -19.68 12.77
CA GLY A 110 8.93 -20.94 12.76
C GLY A 110 7.52 -20.88 13.39
N LYS A 111 7.15 -19.82 14.08
CA LYS A 111 5.79 -19.59 14.59
C LYS A 111 4.91 -18.98 13.50
N LEU A 112 3.74 -19.56 13.27
CA LEU A 112 2.77 -19.00 12.30
C LEU A 112 2.03 -17.81 12.91
N VAL A 113 2.07 -16.68 12.21
CA VAL A 113 1.42 -15.43 12.60
C VAL A 113 0.63 -14.84 11.43
N TRP A 114 -0.41 -14.08 11.73
CA TRP A 114 -1.10 -13.27 10.75
C TRP A 114 -0.60 -11.83 10.81
N LEU A 115 -0.14 -11.31 9.67
CA LEU A 115 0.30 -9.92 9.53
C LEU A 115 -0.59 -9.20 8.52
N LEU A 116 -0.92 -7.95 8.80
CA LEU A 116 -1.52 -7.06 7.79
C LEU A 116 -0.54 -6.88 6.64
N PHE A 117 -1.06 -6.95 5.44
CA PHE A 117 -0.33 -6.77 4.20
C PHE A 117 -0.42 -5.30 3.78
N ASP A 118 0.71 -4.59 3.77
CA ASP A 118 0.71 -3.14 3.64
C ASP A 118 1.75 -2.65 2.62
N THR A 119 1.29 -2.13 1.48
CA THR A 119 2.16 -1.49 0.48
C THR A 119 2.39 0.00 0.75
N GLY A 120 1.72 0.56 1.74
CA GLY A 120 1.87 1.95 2.19
C GLY A 120 2.84 2.15 3.34
N SER A 121 3.46 1.08 3.88
CA SER A 121 4.54 1.17 4.87
C SER A 121 5.66 0.19 4.59
N SER A 122 6.82 0.38 5.26
CA SER A 122 8.02 -0.44 5.02
C SER A 122 8.43 -1.28 6.21
N ASP A 123 7.97 -0.92 7.39
CA ASP A 123 8.38 -1.63 8.60
C ASP A 123 7.62 -2.95 8.74
N THR A 124 8.34 -4.02 9.07
CA THR A 124 7.74 -5.29 9.49
C THR A 124 7.88 -5.39 11.00
N TRP A 125 6.74 -5.57 11.68
CA TRP A 125 6.70 -5.65 13.13
C TRP A 125 5.58 -6.55 13.62
N ALA A 126 5.72 -7.05 14.84
CA ALA A 126 4.68 -7.79 15.56
C ALA A 126 4.57 -7.31 17.01
N ALA A 127 3.42 -7.51 17.62
CA ALA A 127 3.23 -7.26 19.05
C ALA A 127 3.98 -8.30 19.89
N LYS A 128 4.75 -7.82 20.88
CA LYS A 128 5.43 -8.65 21.85
C LYS A 128 4.43 -9.24 22.85
N SER A 129 4.68 -10.42 23.36
CA SER A 129 3.73 -11.10 24.28
C SER A 129 3.45 -10.33 25.58
N ASP A 130 4.39 -9.52 26.01
CA ASP A 130 4.30 -8.67 27.21
C ASP A 130 4.08 -7.18 26.91
N PHE A 131 3.53 -6.85 25.72
CA PHE A 131 3.31 -5.46 25.33
C PHE A 131 2.35 -4.72 26.25
N GLU A 132 2.55 -3.42 26.38
CA GLU A 132 1.64 -2.51 27.07
C GLU A 132 0.65 -1.91 26.04
N CYS A 133 -0.65 -2.13 26.30
CA CYS A 133 -1.72 -1.47 25.52
C CYS A 133 -2.02 -0.11 26.14
N ILE A 134 -1.90 0.96 25.38
CA ILE A 134 -2.19 2.33 25.82
C ILE A 134 -3.32 2.94 24.98
N ASP A 135 -3.98 3.96 25.53
CA ASP A 135 -4.92 4.79 24.78
C ASP A 135 -4.21 5.96 24.05
N SER A 136 -4.99 6.79 23.37
CA SER A 136 -4.48 7.93 22.59
C SER A 136 -3.76 9.00 23.44
N VAL A 137 -4.00 9.01 24.75
CA VAL A 137 -3.38 9.95 25.72
C VAL A 137 -2.33 9.29 26.60
N GLY A 138 -2.09 7.97 26.45
CA GLY A 138 -1.03 7.23 27.10
C GLY A 138 -1.43 6.50 28.38
N ASN A 139 -2.72 6.35 28.67
CA ASN A 139 -3.15 5.53 29.81
C ASN A 139 -3.09 4.05 29.44
N THR A 140 -2.60 3.22 30.36
CA THR A 140 -2.49 1.76 30.18
C THR A 140 -3.86 1.10 30.30
N HIS A 141 -4.10 0.11 29.46
CA HIS A 141 -5.29 -0.74 29.42
C HIS A 141 -4.90 -2.22 29.37
N ASP A 142 -5.89 -3.09 29.54
CA ASP A 142 -5.70 -4.53 29.32
C ASP A 142 -5.25 -4.77 27.87
N GLN A 143 -4.33 -5.72 27.65
CA GLN A 143 -3.82 -6.06 26.30
C GLN A 143 -4.95 -6.34 25.29
N ALA A 144 -6.05 -6.94 25.74
CA ALA A 144 -7.21 -7.21 24.90
C ALA A 144 -7.83 -5.95 24.26
N ALA A 145 -7.67 -4.77 24.88
CA ALA A 145 -8.19 -3.51 24.35
C ALA A 145 -7.51 -3.09 23.04
N CYS A 146 -6.26 -3.52 22.81
CA CYS A 146 -5.54 -3.28 21.56
C CYS A 146 -5.95 -4.23 20.42
N GLY A 147 -6.70 -5.30 20.69
CA GLY A 147 -7.30 -6.16 19.67
C GLY A 147 -6.31 -6.90 18.78
N PHE A 148 -5.14 -7.29 19.28
CA PHE A 148 -4.25 -8.18 18.56
C PHE A 148 -4.75 -9.62 18.54
N GLY A 149 -4.29 -10.41 17.54
CA GLY A 149 -4.47 -11.85 17.53
C GLY A 149 -3.66 -12.56 18.64
N THR A 150 -3.86 -13.85 18.80
CA THR A 150 -3.29 -14.61 19.92
C THR A 150 -1.85 -15.09 19.73
N ALA A 151 -1.32 -15.03 18.50
CA ALA A 151 0.01 -15.56 18.17
C ALA A 151 1.13 -14.52 18.36
N LEU A 152 1.15 -13.85 19.51
CA LEU A 152 2.13 -12.81 19.88
C LEU A 152 3.58 -13.38 19.88
N ILE A 153 4.57 -12.53 19.66
CA ILE A 153 5.99 -12.92 19.57
C ILE A 153 6.67 -12.64 20.92
N ASP A 154 7.47 -13.59 21.39
CA ASP A 154 8.14 -13.47 22.69
C ASP A 154 9.48 -12.72 22.57
N ASP A 155 10.30 -13.05 21.53
CA ASP A 155 11.64 -12.48 21.35
C ASP A 155 12.09 -12.59 19.90
N PHE A 156 13.26 -12.02 19.60
CA PHE A 156 13.92 -12.11 18.30
C PHE A 156 14.70 -13.41 18.16
N GLY A 157 14.35 -14.26 17.22
CA GLY A 157 15.02 -15.55 17.03
C GLY A 157 16.49 -15.45 16.61
N GLN A 158 16.90 -14.32 16.04
CA GLN A 158 18.27 -14.04 15.61
C GLN A 158 18.94 -12.91 16.40
N GLY A 159 18.37 -12.54 17.55
CA GLY A 159 18.88 -11.57 18.51
C GLY A 159 18.42 -10.13 18.30
N ALA A 160 18.39 -9.40 19.41
CA ALA A 160 18.12 -7.97 19.43
C ALA A 160 19.29 -7.14 18.88
N VAL A 161 19.02 -5.91 18.47
CA VAL A 161 20.03 -4.90 18.15
C VAL A 161 20.06 -3.89 19.30
N ASP A 162 21.22 -3.80 19.98
CA ASP A 162 21.38 -2.91 21.12
C ASP A 162 21.16 -1.44 20.72
N GLU A 163 20.50 -0.69 21.60
CA GLU A 163 20.24 0.74 21.44
C GLU A 163 19.44 1.11 20.17
N LEU A 164 18.82 0.13 19.49
CA LEU A 164 18.00 0.37 18.32
C LEU A 164 16.53 0.08 18.64
N HIS A 165 15.68 1.06 18.34
CA HIS A 165 14.24 0.93 18.49
C HIS A 165 13.51 1.42 17.23
N PHE A 166 12.24 1.05 17.10
CA PHE A 166 11.35 1.65 16.12
C PHE A 166 10.26 2.45 16.80
N PHE A 167 9.80 3.47 16.11
CA PHE A 167 8.63 4.24 16.49
C PHE A 167 7.81 4.57 15.25
N LEU A 168 6.56 4.15 15.25
CA LEU A 168 5.62 4.35 14.14
C LEU A 168 4.42 5.15 14.62
N LYS A 169 3.97 6.07 13.76
CA LYS A 169 2.70 6.75 13.89
C LYS A 169 1.99 6.70 12.54
N TYR A 170 0.87 6.00 12.52
CA TYR A 170 0.05 5.87 11.32
C TYR A 170 -0.88 7.07 11.09
N GLY A 171 -1.37 7.23 9.86
CA GLY A 171 -2.31 8.28 9.50
C GLY A 171 -3.64 8.22 10.27
N SER A 172 -4.04 7.03 10.71
CA SER A 172 -5.19 6.75 11.60
C SER A 172 -5.00 7.26 13.03
N GLY A 173 -3.77 7.70 13.39
CA GLY A 173 -3.41 8.18 14.71
C GLY A 173 -2.82 7.13 15.63
N GLU A 174 -2.82 5.88 15.25
CA GLU A 174 -2.22 4.76 15.99
C GLU A 174 -0.71 4.94 16.12
N LYS A 175 -0.16 4.49 17.26
CA LYS A 175 1.25 4.64 17.59
C LYS A 175 1.79 3.32 18.14
N ILE A 176 2.99 2.99 17.73
CA ILE A 176 3.65 1.76 18.13
C ILE A 176 5.13 2.03 18.31
N SER A 177 5.70 1.47 19.36
CA SER A 177 7.15 1.52 19.59
C SER A 177 7.64 0.24 20.25
N GLY A 178 8.94 0.00 20.10
CA GLY A 178 9.59 -1.14 20.75
C GLY A 178 11.00 -1.37 20.24
N PRO A 179 11.71 -2.35 20.78
CA PRO A 179 13.05 -2.73 20.34
C PRO A 179 13.04 -3.27 18.92
N MET A 180 14.19 -3.22 18.28
CA MET A 180 14.46 -3.87 16.99
C MET A 180 15.44 -5.03 17.14
N GLY A 181 15.33 -5.98 16.25
CA GLY A 181 16.19 -7.15 16.22
C GLY A 181 16.07 -7.88 14.89
N TYR A 182 16.56 -9.10 14.86
CA TYR A 182 16.54 -9.95 13.68
C TYR A 182 15.75 -11.23 13.92
N SER A 183 14.93 -11.59 12.94
CA SER A 183 14.13 -12.83 12.92
C SER A 183 14.13 -13.43 11.52
N ASP A 184 13.92 -14.75 11.42
CA ASP A 184 13.71 -15.40 10.13
C ASP A 184 12.24 -15.31 9.76
N LEU A 185 11.95 -14.76 8.59
CA LEU A 185 10.59 -14.60 8.09
C LEU A 185 10.34 -15.46 6.85
N SER A 186 9.12 -16.02 6.76
CA SER A 186 8.66 -16.73 5.58
C SER A 186 7.21 -16.39 5.29
N CYS A 187 6.95 -15.68 4.19
CA CYS A 187 5.61 -15.26 3.78
C CYS A 187 5.31 -15.75 2.37
N GLY A 188 4.23 -16.53 2.19
CA GLY A 188 3.82 -17.02 0.87
C GLY A 188 4.89 -17.83 0.14
N GLY A 189 5.72 -18.59 0.87
CA GLY A 189 6.82 -19.39 0.28
C GLY A 189 8.09 -18.61 -0.04
N VAL A 190 8.12 -17.30 0.22
CA VAL A 190 9.32 -16.45 0.16
C VAL A 190 9.92 -16.36 1.55
N SER A 191 11.17 -16.75 1.70
CA SER A 191 11.88 -16.77 2.98
C SER A 191 13.01 -15.75 2.98
N VAL A 192 13.16 -15.03 4.07
CA VAL A 192 14.24 -14.09 4.34
C VAL A 192 14.87 -14.45 5.67
N SER A 193 16.13 -14.82 5.63
CA SER A 193 16.89 -15.06 6.85
C SER A 193 17.39 -13.76 7.43
N LYS A 194 17.38 -13.68 8.77
CA LYS A 194 17.91 -12.54 9.51
C LYS A 194 17.31 -11.20 9.02
N GLN A 195 15.98 -11.17 8.89
CA GLN A 195 15.25 -9.94 8.59
C GLN A 195 15.24 -9.02 9.81
N GLN A 196 15.57 -7.76 9.63
CA GLN A 196 15.44 -6.74 10.67
C GLN A 196 13.95 -6.41 10.86
N VAL A 197 13.46 -6.51 12.08
CA VAL A 197 12.05 -6.36 12.45
C VAL A 197 11.89 -5.62 13.77
N GLY A 198 10.68 -5.12 14.04
CA GLY A 198 10.31 -4.54 15.32
C GLY A 198 9.46 -5.49 16.16
N LEU A 199 9.66 -5.50 17.47
CA LEU A 199 8.73 -6.09 18.44
C LEU A 199 8.07 -4.97 19.24
N ALA A 200 6.78 -4.75 19.04
CA ALA A 200 6.04 -3.69 19.67
C ALA A 200 5.79 -4.02 21.15
N ASN A 201 6.37 -3.24 22.05
CA ASN A 201 6.19 -3.37 23.50
C ASN A 201 5.35 -2.25 24.10
N SER A 202 5.05 -1.18 23.36
CA SER A 202 4.07 -0.16 23.73
C SER A 202 3.22 0.21 22.49
N THR A 203 1.90 0.09 22.64
CA THR A 203 0.99 0.20 21.50
C THR A 203 -0.28 0.97 21.82
N TYR A 204 -0.58 1.99 21.04
CA TYR A 204 -1.93 2.50 20.83
C TYR A 204 -2.44 1.94 19.51
N TRP A 205 -3.22 0.87 19.57
CA TRP A 205 -3.64 0.10 18.42
C TRP A 205 -5.13 -0.26 18.46
N ARG A 206 -5.77 -0.25 17.30
CA ARG A 206 -7.16 -0.66 17.10
C ARG A 206 -7.17 -1.91 16.22
N GLY A 207 -6.84 -3.04 16.83
CA GLY A 207 -6.71 -4.29 16.12
C GLY A 207 -8.03 -4.93 15.72
N ASN A 208 -7.91 -6.00 14.96
CA ASN A 208 -9.02 -6.77 14.39
C ASN A 208 -9.19 -8.16 15.04
N ASN A 209 -8.49 -8.42 16.15
CA ASN A 209 -8.44 -9.69 16.89
C ASN A 209 -7.89 -10.88 16.09
N ALA A 210 -7.28 -10.65 14.95
CA ALA A 210 -6.71 -11.70 14.09
C ALA A 210 -5.22 -11.48 13.82
N THR A 211 -4.80 -10.28 13.47
CA THR A 211 -3.42 -9.96 13.14
C THR A 211 -2.63 -9.52 14.37
N VAL A 212 -1.32 -9.79 14.33
CA VAL A 212 -0.41 -9.42 15.43
C VAL A 212 0.55 -8.31 15.05
N GLY A 213 0.51 -7.83 13.81
CA GLY A 213 1.41 -6.80 13.29
C GLY A 213 1.19 -6.54 11.82
N ILE A 214 2.21 -5.95 11.19
CA ILE A 214 2.21 -5.54 9.78
C ILE A 214 3.42 -6.13 9.07
N LEU A 215 3.22 -6.55 7.82
CA LEU A 215 4.25 -6.79 6.82
C LEU A 215 4.28 -5.59 5.86
N GLY A 216 5.21 -4.67 6.09
CA GLY A 216 5.42 -3.51 5.23
C GLY A 216 6.21 -3.87 3.98
N LEU A 217 5.74 -3.42 2.81
CA LEU A 217 6.29 -3.77 1.50
C LEU A 217 6.77 -2.58 0.69
N ALA A 218 6.68 -1.36 1.23
CA ALA A 218 7.19 -0.16 0.58
C ALA A 218 8.73 -0.08 0.61
N TYR A 219 9.28 1.01 0.13
CA TYR A 219 10.72 1.18 -0.05
C TYR A 219 11.47 1.48 1.25
N PRO A 220 12.79 1.19 1.31
CA PRO A 220 13.60 1.36 2.53
C PRO A 220 13.59 2.76 3.12
N SER A 221 13.39 3.81 2.31
CA SER A 221 13.52 5.20 2.76
C SER A 221 12.50 5.65 3.79
N ILE A 222 11.41 4.90 3.94
CA ILE A 222 10.35 5.20 4.91
C ILE A 222 10.30 4.21 6.08
N THR A 223 11.35 3.44 6.28
CA THR A 223 11.55 2.67 7.51
C THR A 223 11.79 3.60 8.70
N SER A 224 11.34 3.19 9.88
CA SER A 224 11.23 4.03 11.08
C SER A 224 12.04 3.47 12.24
N ALA A 225 13.36 3.37 12.04
CA ALA A 225 14.31 2.92 13.06
C ALA A 225 15.13 4.09 13.60
N TYR A 226 15.45 4.04 14.90
CA TYR A 226 16.14 5.11 15.61
C TYR A 226 17.15 4.55 16.61
N TYR A 227 18.32 5.18 16.72
CA TYR A 227 19.25 4.93 17.81
C TYR A 227 18.87 5.73 19.06
N GLY A 228 19.13 5.15 20.24
CA GLY A 228 18.92 5.78 21.53
C GLY A 228 17.62 5.36 22.22
N ALA A 229 17.15 6.19 23.14
CA ALA A 229 15.94 5.89 23.94
C ALA A 229 14.65 6.17 23.15
N ILE A 230 13.61 5.38 23.42
CA ILE A 230 12.25 5.66 22.94
C ILE A 230 11.80 7.00 23.52
N GLY A 231 11.30 7.88 22.65
CA GLY A 231 10.90 9.25 22.95
C GLY A 231 11.85 10.32 22.44
N ASP A 232 13.07 9.92 22.01
CA ASP A 232 14.09 10.83 21.47
C ASP A 232 14.16 10.80 19.93
N GLU A 233 13.10 10.30 19.25
CA GLU A 233 13.10 10.12 17.80
C GLU A 233 13.23 11.45 17.06
N ALA A 234 14.29 11.57 16.29
CA ALA A 234 14.61 12.74 15.50
C ALA A 234 15.31 12.36 14.19
N SER A 235 15.42 13.31 13.28
CA SER A 235 16.06 13.07 11.99
C SER A 235 17.57 12.71 12.11
N TRP A 236 18.23 13.20 13.15
CA TRP A 236 19.66 12.97 13.37
C TRP A 236 20.00 11.56 13.87
N ASN A 237 19.07 10.87 14.55
CA ASN A 237 19.29 9.50 15.05
C ASN A 237 18.49 8.46 14.26
N SER A 238 17.76 8.87 13.23
CA SER A 238 17.00 7.95 12.39
C SER A 238 17.90 7.23 11.40
N ILE A 239 17.69 5.93 11.27
CA ILE A 239 18.37 5.10 10.27
C ILE A 239 17.35 4.45 9.34
N THR A 240 17.81 4.07 8.15
CA THR A 240 17.04 3.22 7.24
C THR A 240 17.61 1.81 7.28
N TYR A 241 16.74 0.83 7.12
CA TYR A 241 17.12 -0.57 7.01
C TYR A 241 16.43 -1.23 5.82
N THR A 242 16.79 -2.47 5.53
CA THR A 242 16.26 -3.21 4.38
C THR A 242 14.95 -3.91 4.76
N PRO A 243 13.79 -3.49 4.21
CA PRO A 243 12.50 -4.16 4.44
C PRO A 243 12.45 -5.57 3.84
N PHE A 244 11.43 -6.35 4.24
CA PHE A 244 11.25 -7.74 3.83
C PHE A 244 11.33 -7.95 2.31
N LEU A 245 10.54 -7.18 1.52
CA LEU A 245 10.53 -7.32 0.07
C LEU A 245 11.91 -7.06 -0.55
N THR A 246 12.54 -5.96 -0.15
CA THR A 246 13.88 -5.59 -0.66
C THR A 246 14.91 -6.65 -0.29
N ASN A 247 14.84 -7.17 0.94
CA ASN A 247 15.76 -8.20 1.39
C ASN A 247 15.53 -9.55 0.68
N ALA A 248 14.26 -9.91 0.44
CA ALA A 248 13.91 -11.11 -0.34
C ALA A 248 14.48 -11.05 -1.76
N ILE A 249 14.47 -9.88 -2.39
CA ILE A 249 15.07 -9.68 -3.71
C ILE A 249 16.61 -9.77 -3.63
N ILE A 250 17.22 -9.11 -2.64
CA ILE A 250 18.69 -9.10 -2.45
C ILE A 250 19.20 -10.51 -2.17
N GLN A 251 18.52 -11.29 -1.33
CA GLN A 251 18.88 -12.67 -1.02
C GLN A 251 18.62 -13.63 -2.20
N GLY A 252 18.04 -13.14 -3.31
CA GLY A 252 17.80 -13.92 -4.52
C GLY A 252 16.61 -14.89 -4.41
N GLY A 253 15.77 -14.74 -3.38
CA GLY A 253 14.57 -15.54 -3.17
C GLY A 253 13.38 -15.11 -4.02
N LEU A 254 13.43 -13.89 -4.60
CA LEU A 254 12.32 -13.26 -5.30
C LEU A 254 12.80 -12.44 -6.49
N ASP A 255 12.12 -12.56 -7.63
CA ASP A 255 12.21 -11.56 -8.70
C ASP A 255 11.53 -10.24 -8.24
N PRO A 256 12.05 -9.07 -8.67
CA PRO A 256 11.60 -7.78 -8.15
C PRO A 256 10.20 -7.37 -8.66
N VAL A 257 9.24 -8.25 -8.51
CA VAL A 257 7.84 -8.04 -8.89
C VAL A 257 6.93 -8.83 -7.96
N PHE A 258 5.82 -8.23 -7.57
CA PHE A 258 4.71 -8.93 -6.93
C PHE A 258 3.39 -8.39 -7.44
N SER A 259 2.32 -9.12 -7.24
CA SER A 259 0.98 -8.68 -7.64
C SER A 259 -0.05 -9.08 -6.61
N VAL A 260 -1.10 -8.27 -6.52
CA VAL A 260 -2.22 -8.50 -5.61
C VAL A 260 -3.54 -8.50 -6.35
N ALA A 261 -4.42 -9.39 -5.95
CA ALA A 261 -5.81 -9.43 -6.35
C ALA A 261 -6.65 -9.52 -5.06
N LEU A 262 -7.10 -8.38 -4.56
CA LEU A 262 -7.88 -8.31 -3.33
C LEU A 262 -9.31 -8.78 -3.58
N SER A 263 -9.94 -9.42 -2.60
CA SER A 263 -11.34 -9.83 -2.69
C SER A 263 -12.09 -9.49 -1.40
N LYS A 264 -13.35 -9.18 -1.52
CA LYS A 264 -14.26 -8.97 -0.36
C LYS A 264 -14.63 -10.25 0.36
N ASN A 265 -14.61 -11.37 -0.35
CA ASN A 265 -14.93 -12.67 0.22
C ASN A 265 -13.67 -13.25 0.85
N SER A 266 -13.72 -13.59 2.10
CA SER A 266 -12.63 -13.86 3.03
C SER A 266 -11.51 -14.81 2.58
N SER A 267 -11.67 -15.55 1.50
CA SER A 267 -10.69 -16.57 1.07
C SER A 267 -10.15 -16.40 -0.35
N ASP A 268 -10.59 -15.39 -1.09
CA ASP A 268 -10.38 -15.35 -2.53
C ASP A 268 -9.31 -14.34 -2.99
N GLY A 269 -8.76 -13.54 -2.08
CA GLY A 269 -7.64 -12.63 -2.37
C GLY A 269 -6.33 -13.39 -2.56
N VAL A 270 -5.50 -12.92 -3.48
CA VAL A 270 -4.22 -13.56 -3.81
C VAL A 270 -3.10 -12.54 -3.84
N LEU A 271 -2.01 -12.88 -3.16
CA LEU A 271 -0.69 -12.29 -3.35
C LEU A 271 0.15 -13.25 -4.18
N ALA A 272 0.70 -12.78 -5.28
CA ALA A 272 1.61 -13.53 -6.12
C ALA A 272 3.00 -12.90 -6.06
N TRP A 273 3.98 -13.66 -5.61
CA TRP A 273 5.38 -13.27 -5.60
C TRP A 273 6.04 -13.67 -6.94
N GLY A 274 6.84 -12.78 -7.51
CA GLY A 274 7.61 -13.03 -8.72
C GLY A 274 6.79 -12.99 -10.01
N GLY A 275 5.52 -12.56 -9.98
CA GLY A 275 4.70 -12.54 -11.19
C GLY A 275 3.23 -12.22 -10.97
N LEU A 276 2.39 -12.71 -11.88
CA LEU A 276 0.93 -12.56 -11.86
C LEU A 276 0.26 -13.74 -11.13
N PRO A 277 -0.91 -13.51 -10.53
CA PRO A 277 -1.76 -14.59 -10.08
C PRO A 277 -2.26 -15.46 -11.25
N PRO A 278 -2.90 -16.61 -10.99
CA PRO A 278 -3.45 -17.45 -12.05
C PRO A 278 -4.31 -16.66 -13.04
N ILE A 279 -4.21 -17.02 -14.32
CA ILE A 279 -4.75 -16.23 -15.45
C ILE A 279 -6.25 -15.95 -15.36
N ASP A 280 -7.01 -16.77 -14.62
CA ASP A 280 -8.45 -16.60 -14.40
C ASP A 280 -8.80 -15.31 -13.62
N TRP A 281 -7.82 -14.72 -12.93
CA TRP A 281 -7.97 -13.46 -12.22
C TRP A 281 -7.79 -12.23 -13.11
N VAL A 282 -7.17 -12.43 -14.27
CA VAL A 282 -6.87 -11.38 -15.22
C VAL A 282 -7.93 -11.37 -16.32
N ARG A 283 -8.91 -10.49 -16.19
CA ARG A 283 -10.03 -10.35 -17.14
C ARG A 283 -10.07 -8.93 -17.67
N GLY A 284 -10.23 -8.78 -18.98
CA GLY A 284 -10.50 -7.49 -19.61
C GLY A 284 -9.27 -6.63 -19.90
N ASP A 285 -9.47 -5.31 -19.84
CA ASP A 285 -8.49 -4.32 -20.22
C ASP A 285 -7.33 -4.24 -19.24
N ASN A 286 -6.20 -3.77 -19.72
CA ASN A 286 -5.00 -3.59 -18.92
C ASN A 286 -4.22 -2.35 -19.34
N ALA A 287 -3.49 -1.78 -18.41
CA ALA A 287 -2.59 -0.68 -18.65
C ALA A 287 -1.39 -0.73 -17.69
N SER A 288 -0.30 -0.10 -18.11
CA SER A 288 0.85 0.15 -17.25
C SER A 288 1.14 1.65 -17.18
N THR A 289 1.72 2.05 -16.06
CA THR A 289 2.19 3.42 -15.83
C THR A 289 3.50 3.39 -15.06
N ASP A 290 4.33 4.40 -15.27
CA ASP A 290 5.59 4.52 -14.53
C ASP A 290 5.33 4.74 -13.04
N LEU A 291 6.15 4.12 -12.20
CA LEU A 291 6.30 4.54 -10.81
C LEU A 291 7.06 5.86 -10.76
N ILE A 292 6.62 6.74 -9.91
CA ILE A 292 7.28 8.04 -9.69
C ILE A 292 7.82 8.14 -8.27
N VAL A 293 8.87 8.94 -8.10
CA VAL A 293 9.33 9.38 -6.78
C VAL A 293 8.67 10.71 -6.48
N ALA A 294 7.84 10.73 -5.46
CA ALA A 294 7.25 11.95 -4.96
C ALA A 294 8.01 12.41 -3.71
N ASN A 295 8.44 13.67 -3.69
CA ASN A 295 8.92 14.28 -2.46
C ASN A 295 7.71 14.68 -1.60
N LEU A 296 7.21 13.72 -0.83
CA LEU A 296 6.06 13.92 0.07
C LEU A 296 6.49 14.49 1.44
N ILE A 297 7.80 14.72 1.64
CA ILE A 297 8.37 15.19 2.91
C ILE A 297 9.18 16.45 2.64
N GLU A 298 8.66 17.61 2.98
CA GLU A 298 9.23 18.94 2.70
C GLU A 298 10.64 19.19 3.26
N GLN A 299 11.15 18.39 4.18
CA GLN A 299 12.37 18.70 4.93
C GLN A 299 13.51 17.69 4.77
N ALA A 300 13.39 16.73 3.88
CA ALA A 300 14.52 15.84 3.63
C ALA A 300 15.55 16.56 2.75
N GLU A 301 16.55 17.16 3.35
CA GLU A 301 17.74 17.73 2.68
C GLU A 301 18.49 16.73 1.80
N THR A 302 18.08 15.47 1.83
CA THR A 302 18.69 14.40 1.06
C THR A 302 17.69 13.87 0.03
N ALA A 303 17.79 14.44 -1.14
CA ALA A 303 17.57 13.81 -2.43
C ALA A 303 16.49 12.70 -2.46
N TRP A 304 15.50 12.91 -3.31
CA TRP A 304 14.75 11.90 -4.07
C TRP A 304 14.99 10.47 -3.61
N LYS A 305 14.22 10.00 -2.62
CA LYS A 305 14.27 8.61 -2.18
C LYS A 305 12.98 7.94 -2.57
N TYR A 306 13.08 6.75 -3.16
CA TYR A 306 11.95 5.86 -3.34
C TYR A 306 11.24 5.65 -2.00
N SER A 307 9.97 6.01 -1.91
CA SER A 307 9.17 5.95 -0.68
C SER A 307 7.95 5.05 -0.84
N PHE A 308 6.93 5.53 -1.51
CA PHE A 308 5.69 4.84 -1.76
C PHE A 308 5.57 4.42 -3.24
N TYR A 309 4.75 3.43 -3.51
CA TYR A 309 4.33 3.10 -4.88
C TYR A 309 3.38 4.18 -5.39
N THR A 310 3.93 5.19 -6.03
CA THR A 310 3.19 6.37 -6.46
C THR A 310 3.04 6.40 -7.97
N ILE A 311 1.83 6.65 -8.44
CA ILE A 311 1.48 6.79 -9.86
C ILE A 311 0.79 8.12 -10.12
N ILE A 312 0.77 8.56 -11.38
CA ILE A 312 -0.05 9.69 -11.83
C ILE A 312 -1.02 9.18 -12.90
N PRO A 313 -2.29 8.90 -12.55
CA PRO A 313 -3.31 8.54 -13.51
C PRO A 313 -3.59 9.66 -14.52
N ASP A 314 -4.19 9.32 -15.66
CA ASP A 314 -4.62 10.31 -16.65
C ASP A 314 -5.83 11.14 -16.18
N GLY A 315 -6.60 10.60 -15.24
CA GLY A 315 -7.74 11.29 -14.68
C GLY A 315 -8.66 10.38 -13.86
N VAL A 316 -9.74 10.98 -13.38
CA VAL A 316 -10.81 10.34 -12.62
C VAL A 316 -12.14 10.58 -13.33
N ARG A 317 -12.98 9.55 -13.45
CA ARG A 317 -14.31 9.63 -14.07
C ARG A 317 -15.39 9.26 -13.07
N TRP A 318 -16.49 10.01 -13.08
CA TRP A 318 -17.67 9.65 -12.32
C TRP A 318 -18.96 10.13 -13.02
N GLY A 319 -19.96 9.29 -13.09
CA GLY A 319 -21.16 9.57 -13.87
C GLY A 319 -20.82 9.94 -15.31
N GLN A 320 -21.17 11.17 -15.74
CA GLN A 320 -20.82 11.72 -17.04
C GLN A 320 -19.65 12.72 -16.97
N THR A 321 -19.04 12.89 -15.81
CA THR A 321 -17.96 13.84 -15.57
C THR A 321 -16.60 13.17 -15.68
N THR A 322 -15.63 13.89 -16.20
CA THR A 322 -14.22 13.48 -16.20
C THR A 322 -13.37 14.64 -15.71
N ASP A 323 -12.53 14.36 -14.71
CA ASP A 323 -11.45 15.24 -14.29
C ASP A 323 -10.14 14.69 -14.84
N THR A 324 -9.47 15.44 -15.69
CA THR A 324 -8.19 15.11 -16.30
C THR A 324 -7.01 15.75 -15.55
N THR A 325 -7.27 16.38 -14.42
CA THR A 325 -6.20 16.85 -13.55
C THR A 325 -5.39 15.66 -13.05
N ARG A 326 -4.09 15.79 -13.18
CA ARG A 326 -3.18 14.70 -12.85
C ARG A 326 -2.69 14.85 -11.42
N TYR A 327 -3.22 14.02 -10.56
CA TYR A 327 -2.82 13.95 -9.16
C TYR A 327 -1.91 12.75 -8.93
N PRO A 328 -0.89 12.88 -8.07
CA PRO A 328 -0.13 11.72 -7.62
C PRO A 328 -0.95 10.90 -6.61
N PHE A 329 -1.04 9.61 -6.83
CA PHE A 329 -1.69 8.69 -5.92
C PHE A 329 -0.72 7.61 -5.44
N ILE A 330 -0.70 7.37 -4.15
CA ILE A 330 -0.10 6.18 -3.55
C ILE A 330 -1.05 5.00 -3.80
N VAL A 331 -0.50 3.86 -4.21
CA VAL A 331 -1.24 2.60 -4.35
C VAL A 331 -0.99 1.79 -3.08
N ASP A 332 -2.01 1.69 -2.22
CA ASP A 332 -1.84 1.28 -0.84
C ASP A 332 -2.88 0.25 -0.37
N THR A 333 -2.41 -0.96 -0.07
CA THR A 333 -3.23 -2.06 0.47
C THR A 333 -3.45 -1.96 1.98
N GLY A 334 -2.79 -1.04 2.66
CA GLY A 334 -3.01 -0.72 4.08
C GLY A 334 -4.11 0.31 4.31
N THR A 335 -4.64 0.90 3.23
CA THR A 335 -5.69 1.92 3.29
C THR A 335 -7.00 1.40 2.68
N THR A 336 -8.08 1.49 3.43
CA THR A 336 -9.41 1.02 3.00
C THR A 336 -10.03 1.87 1.89
N MET A 337 -10.05 3.19 2.08
CA MET A 337 -10.76 4.14 1.23
C MET A 337 -9.89 4.66 0.08
N MET A 338 -10.53 5.30 -0.89
CA MET A 338 -9.85 6.17 -1.84
C MET A 338 -9.81 7.59 -1.27
N TYR A 339 -8.61 8.08 -0.94
CA TYR A 339 -8.41 9.46 -0.49
C TYR A 339 -8.10 10.35 -1.68
N LEU A 340 -9.05 11.18 -2.06
CA LEU A 340 -8.99 12.04 -3.24
C LEU A 340 -8.79 13.51 -2.87
N PRO A 341 -8.35 14.37 -3.82
CA PRO A 341 -8.36 15.82 -3.63
C PRO A 341 -9.73 16.30 -3.12
N PRO A 342 -9.78 17.21 -2.14
CA PRO A 342 -11.03 17.60 -1.49
C PRO A 342 -12.16 18.02 -2.44
N PRO A 343 -11.92 18.87 -3.48
CA PRO A 343 -12.98 19.24 -4.42
C PRO A 343 -13.51 18.04 -5.23
N LEU A 344 -12.63 17.11 -5.57
CA LEU A 344 -12.99 15.91 -6.31
C LEU A 344 -13.81 14.94 -5.44
N ALA A 345 -13.36 14.71 -4.21
CA ALA A 345 -14.08 13.88 -3.24
C ALA A 345 -15.50 14.41 -2.97
N GLU A 346 -15.63 15.72 -2.78
CA GLU A 346 -16.92 16.39 -2.59
C GLU A 346 -17.83 16.25 -3.81
N ALA A 347 -17.32 16.50 -5.02
CA ALA A 347 -18.10 16.39 -6.26
C ALA A 347 -18.64 14.97 -6.48
N ILE A 348 -17.82 13.95 -6.19
CA ILE A 348 -18.23 12.54 -6.28
C ILE A 348 -19.27 12.25 -5.19
N ALA A 349 -19.07 12.66 -3.94
CA ALA A 349 -20.01 12.46 -2.85
C ALA A 349 -21.39 13.08 -3.15
N MET A 350 -21.42 14.29 -3.73
CA MET A 350 -22.64 14.94 -4.16
C MET A 350 -23.36 14.24 -5.32
N SER A 351 -22.68 13.37 -6.06
CA SER A 351 -23.24 12.62 -7.19
C SER A 351 -23.99 11.36 -6.79
N PHE A 352 -23.92 10.95 -5.52
CA PHE A 352 -24.75 9.85 -4.98
C PHE A 352 -26.24 10.24 -4.97
N GLN A 353 -27.12 9.28 -5.07
CA GLN A 353 -28.57 9.48 -5.07
C GLN A 353 -29.28 8.53 -4.07
N PRO A 354 -29.74 9.03 -2.90
CA PRO A 354 -29.52 10.37 -2.32
C PRO A 354 -28.06 10.71 -2.07
N ARG A 355 -27.78 12.03 -2.00
CA ARG A 355 -26.40 12.55 -1.85
C ARG A 355 -25.73 12.06 -0.58
N ALA A 356 -24.43 11.86 -0.64
CA ALA A 356 -23.60 11.70 0.55
C ALA A 356 -23.36 13.06 1.24
N VAL A 357 -23.16 13.01 2.54
CA VAL A 357 -22.89 14.16 3.41
C VAL A 357 -21.58 13.91 4.19
N TYR A 358 -20.85 14.96 4.47
CA TYR A 358 -19.65 14.86 5.29
C TYR A 358 -20.04 14.84 6.77
N LEU A 359 -19.63 13.80 7.48
CA LEU A 359 -19.83 13.69 8.92
C LEU A 359 -18.52 14.02 9.65
N TYR A 360 -18.48 15.18 10.28
CA TYR A 360 -17.26 15.69 10.93
C TYR A 360 -16.72 14.78 12.02
N GLN A 361 -17.60 14.10 12.76
CA GLN A 361 -17.19 13.16 13.82
C GLN A 361 -16.44 11.94 13.28
N TRP A 362 -16.63 11.60 11.98
CA TRP A 362 -15.95 10.52 11.30
C TRP A 362 -14.82 11.00 10.40
N GLY A 363 -14.81 12.28 10.01
CA GLY A 363 -13.89 12.81 9.01
C GLY A 363 -14.11 12.24 7.61
N MET A 364 -15.30 11.73 7.31
CA MET A 364 -15.62 11.01 6.08
C MET A 364 -17.01 11.35 5.55
N TYR A 365 -17.28 10.96 4.29
CA TYR A 365 -18.59 11.07 3.68
C TYR A 365 -19.44 9.82 3.95
N PHE A 366 -20.73 10.03 4.25
CA PHE A 366 -21.74 9.01 4.47
C PHE A 366 -22.96 9.28 3.61
N ALA A 367 -23.61 8.23 3.12
CA ALA A 367 -24.84 8.29 2.35
C ALA A 367 -25.89 7.34 2.94
N PRO A 368 -27.20 7.54 2.70
CA PRO A 368 -28.18 6.48 2.94
C PRO A 368 -27.69 5.16 2.35
N CYS A 369 -27.76 4.06 3.11
CA CYS A 369 -27.16 2.78 2.71
C CYS A 369 -27.73 2.19 1.40
N ASN A 370 -28.89 2.66 0.96
CA ASN A 370 -29.52 2.32 -0.30
C ASN A 370 -29.29 3.37 -1.41
N SER A 371 -28.42 4.37 -1.19
CA SER A 371 -28.06 5.33 -2.23
C SER A 371 -27.48 4.62 -3.45
N ILE A 372 -27.74 5.19 -4.61
CA ILE A 372 -27.15 4.77 -5.87
C ILE A 372 -25.85 5.57 -6.06
N PRO A 373 -24.66 4.95 -6.06
CA PRO A 373 -23.42 5.62 -6.34
C PRO A 373 -23.31 6.00 -7.82
N PRO A 374 -22.56 7.05 -8.18
CA PRO A 374 -22.18 7.28 -9.56
C PRO A 374 -21.30 6.12 -10.06
N SER A 375 -21.28 5.84 -11.36
CA SER A 375 -20.20 5.06 -11.95
C SER A 375 -18.88 5.78 -11.65
N PHE A 376 -17.85 5.02 -11.32
CA PHE A 376 -16.55 5.60 -10.94
C PHE A 376 -15.41 4.80 -11.55
N ALA A 377 -14.43 5.49 -12.11
CA ALA A 377 -13.22 4.88 -12.66
C ALA A 377 -11.98 5.75 -12.47
N ILE A 378 -10.84 5.10 -12.41
CA ILE A 378 -9.51 5.70 -12.54
C ILE A 378 -9.01 5.42 -13.96
N THR A 379 -8.65 6.46 -14.70
CA THR A 379 -8.10 6.32 -16.06
C THR A 379 -6.58 6.25 -16.01
N ILE A 380 -5.99 5.14 -16.46
CA ILE A 380 -4.55 4.91 -16.46
C ILE A 380 -4.10 4.54 -17.88
N SER A 381 -3.20 5.31 -18.46
CA SER A 381 -2.71 5.12 -19.85
C SER A 381 -3.84 4.95 -20.87
N GLY A 382 -4.89 5.74 -20.70
CA GLY A 382 -6.07 5.77 -21.59
C GLY A 382 -7.06 4.62 -21.37
N VAL A 383 -6.89 3.80 -20.34
CA VAL A 383 -7.81 2.70 -19.96
C VAL A 383 -8.54 3.08 -18.68
N ASP A 384 -9.87 2.94 -18.69
CA ASP A 384 -10.71 3.18 -17.51
C ASP A 384 -10.83 1.91 -16.68
N PHE A 385 -10.36 1.98 -15.43
CA PHE A 385 -10.53 0.92 -14.44
C PHE A 385 -11.73 1.23 -13.55
N TRP A 386 -12.84 0.58 -13.84
CA TRP A 386 -14.12 0.83 -13.18
C TRP A 386 -14.17 0.15 -11.80
N VAL A 387 -14.64 0.91 -10.82
CA VAL A 387 -14.97 0.39 -9.50
C VAL A 387 -16.42 -0.10 -9.53
N ASN A 388 -16.64 -1.31 -9.04
CA ASN A 388 -17.98 -1.86 -8.93
C ASN A 388 -18.85 -0.97 -8.03
N PRO A 389 -20.05 -0.55 -8.46
CA PRO A 389 -20.92 0.29 -7.64
C PRO A 389 -21.22 -0.28 -6.24
N ALA A 390 -21.22 -1.61 -6.09
CA ALA A 390 -21.38 -2.24 -4.78
C ALA A 390 -20.22 -1.92 -3.81
N ASP A 391 -19.05 -1.57 -4.33
CA ASP A 391 -17.84 -1.26 -3.57
C ASP A 391 -17.72 0.21 -3.21
N MET A 392 -18.64 1.03 -3.71
CA MET A 392 -18.69 2.45 -3.42
C MET A 392 -19.40 2.80 -2.10
N ILE A 393 -20.04 1.83 -1.44
CA ILE A 393 -20.74 2.01 -0.16
C ILE A 393 -20.40 0.85 0.78
N TYR A 394 -19.82 1.18 1.94
CA TYR A 394 -19.56 0.24 3.03
C TYR A 394 -20.78 0.08 3.93
N ARG A 395 -21.64 -0.90 3.61
CA ARG A 395 -22.92 -1.11 4.30
C ARG A 395 -22.78 -1.57 5.75
N ASP A 396 -21.61 -2.08 6.11
CA ASP A 396 -21.30 -2.53 7.48
C ASP A 396 -20.69 -1.40 8.33
N LEU A 397 -20.25 -0.30 7.72
CA LEU A 397 -19.77 0.89 8.43
C LEU A 397 -20.89 1.93 8.49
N VAL A 398 -21.72 1.83 9.51
CA VAL A 398 -22.93 2.64 9.69
C VAL A 398 -22.74 3.64 10.81
N ASP A 399 -23.05 4.90 10.55
CA ASP A 399 -23.11 5.91 11.60
C ASP A 399 -24.37 5.69 12.48
N PRO A 400 -24.19 5.46 13.78
CA PRO A 400 -25.31 5.12 14.65
C PRO A 400 -26.34 6.24 14.86
N LEU A 401 -25.97 7.49 14.58
CA LEU A 401 -26.83 8.65 14.74
C LEU A 401 -27.76 8.87 13.53
N THR A 402 -27.22 8.69 12.33
CA THR A 402 -27.97 8.94 11.08
C THR A 402 -28.48 7.66 10.42
N GLY A 403 -27.90 6.50 10.75
CA GLY A 403 -28.13 5.25 10.03
C GLY A 403 -27.54 5.23 8.62
N TYR A 404 -26.66 6.18 8.28
CA TYR A 404 -26.02 6.26 6.98
C TYR A 404 -24.77 5.37 6.94
N CYS A 405 -24.44 4.89 5.75
CA CYS A 405 -23.29 4.07 5.46
C CYS A 405 -22.12 4.92 4.93
N ALA A 406 -20.89 4.61 5.32
CA ALA A 406 -19.72 5.25 4.76
C ALA A 406 -19.60 4.98 3.26
N ILE A 407 -19.14 5.97 2.49
CA ILE A 407 -18.81 5.77 1.08
C ILE A 407 -17.31 5.52 0.90
N ALA A 408 -16.94 4.90 -0.21
CA ALA A 408 -15.56 4.49 -0.49
C ALA A 408 -14.61 5.65 -0.85
N VAL A 409 -15.13 6.88 -0.98
CA VAL A 409 -14.37 8.09 -1.29
C VAL A 409 -14.28 8.96 -0.05
N ALA A 410 -13.08 9.36 0.29
CA ALA A 410 -12.79 10.26 1.39
C ALA A 410 -11.96 11.47 0.89
N SER A 411 -12.01 12.56 1.63
CA SER A 411 -11.17 13.73 1.37
C SER A 411 -9.74 13.44 1.86
N GLY A 412 -8.78 13.53 0.94
CA GLY A 412 -7.35 13.42 1.26
C GLY A 412 -6.75 14.69 1.87
N GLY A 413 -7.57 15.74 2.10
CA GLY A 413 -7.09 17.00 2.66
C GLY A 413 -5.93 17.57 1.84
N GLN A 414 -4.80 17.72 2.50
CA GLN A 414 -3.55 18.20 1.91
C GLN A 414 -2.75 17.12 1.17
N GLY A 415 -3.25 15.87 1.17
CA GLY A 415 -2.55 14.68 0.69
C GLY A 415 -1.73 13.99 1.79
N PRO A 416 -1.05 12.90 1.47
CA PRO A 416 -1.02 12.27 0.15
C PRO A 416 -2.38 11.72 -0.27
N TYR A 417 -2.63 11.66 -1.60
CA TYR A 417 -3.81 11.01 -2.14
C TYR A 417 -3.53 9.51 -2.30
N ILE A 418 -4.57 8.69 -2.11
CA ILE A 418 -4.38 7.24 -2.01
C ILE A 418 -5.45 6.51 -2.81
N LEU A 419 -5.03 5.51 -3.58
CA LEU A 419 -5.88 4.48 -4.13
C LEU A 419 -5.77 3.25 -3.22
N GLY A 420 -6.74 3.13 -2.31
CA GLY A 420 -6.79 2.05 -1.33
C GLY A 420 -7.60 0.84 -1.81
N ASP A 421 -8.01 0.00 -0.87
CA ASP A 421 -8.68 -1.28 -1.13
C ASP A 421 -9.95 -1.15 -1.95
N ALA A 422 -10.71 -0.04 -1.79
CA ALA A 422 -11.90 0.23 -2.58
C ALA A 422 -11.64 0.21 -4.09
N PHE A 423 -10.48 0.70 -4.53
CA PHE A 423 -10.01 0.60 -5.90
C PHE A 423 -9.37 -0.76 -6.17
N LEU A 424 -8.48 -1.21 -5.30
CA LEU A 424 -7.66 -2.41 -5.49
C LEU A 424 -8.48 -3.71 -5.54
N GLN A 425 -9.65 -3.75 -4.95
CA GLN A 425 -10.58 -4.88 -5.06
C GLN A 425 -11.13 -5.09 -6.49
N ASN A 426 -11.04 -4.09 -7.34
CA ASN A 426 -11.60 -4.09 -8.70
C ASN A 426 -10.54 -4.33 -9.78
N VAL A 427 -9.28 -4.50 -9.38
CA VAL A 427 -8.16 -4.72 -10.31
C VAL A 427 -7.23 -5.82 -9.79
N VAL A 428 -6.42 -6.35 -10.70
CA VAL A 428 -5.16 -6.98 -10.32
C VAL A 428 -4.10 -5.91 -10.42
N ALA A 429 -3.44 -5.57 -9.32
CA ALA A 429 -2.37 -4.59 -9.28
C ALA A 429 -1.01 -5.30 -9.25
N VAL A 430 -0.13 -4.95 -10.18
CA VAL A 430 1.23 -5.49 -10.29
C VAL A 430 2.22 -4.41 -9.94
N PHE A 431 3.01 -4.66 -8.92
CA PHE A 431 4.09 -3.82 -8.43
C PHE A 431 5.40 -4.34 -9.02
N ASP A 432 5.77 -3.84 -10.20
CA ASP A 432 7.01 -4.23 -10.89
C ASP A 432 8.15 -3.29 -10.48
N VAL A 433 8.75 -3.59 -9.33
CA VAL A 433 9.86 -2.80 -8.78
C VAL A 433 11.07 -2.83 -9.71
N GLY A 434 11.30 -3.97 -10.39
CA GLY A 434 12.42 -4.15 -11.30
C GLY A 434 12.30 -3.34 -12.60
N ALA A 435 11.08 -3.17 -13.09
CA ALA A 435 10.79 -2.34 -14.26
C ALA A 435 10.45 -0.88 -13.91
N ALA A 436 10.29 -0.59 -12.61
CA ALA A 436 9.81 0.70 -12.11
C ALA A 436 8.43 1.08 -12.70
N GLU A 437 7.51 0.11 -12.72
CA GLU A 437 6.17 0.27 -13.30
C GLU A 437 5.10 -0.31 -12.36
N MET A 438 3.91 0.30 -12.42
CA MET A 438 2.67 -0.34 -11.97
C MET A 438 1.89 -0.82 -13.19
N ARG A 439 1.28 -2.02 -13.07
CA ARG A 439 0.38 -2.54 -14.11
C ARG A 439 -0.93 -2.91 -13.48
N PHE A 440 -2.01 -2.61 -14.17
CA PHE A 440 -3.36 -2.89 -13.71
C PHE A 440 -4.10 -3.72 -14.74
N TYR A 441 -4.92 -4.65 -14.27
CA TYR A 441 -5.80 -5.48 -15.07
C TYR A 441 -7.20 -5.38 -14.48
N SER A 442 -8.21 -5.16 -15.32
CA SER A 442 -9.62 -5.15 -14.90
C SER A 442 -10.06 -6.56 -14.44
N ARG A 443 -10.96 -6.61 -13.46
CA ARG A 443 -11.53 -7.85 -12.90
C ARG A 443 -13.01 -7.97 -13.18
#